data_74111164796dcbce7196734bdbcd9323
#
_entry.id   74111164796dcbce7196734bdbcd9323
#
_cell.length_a   1.000
_cell.length_b   1.000
_cell.length_c   1.000
_cell.angle_alpha   90.00
_cell.angle_beta   90.00
_cell.angle_gamma   90.00
#
_symmetry.space_group_name_H-M   'P 1'
#
loop_
_entity.id
_entity.type
_entity.pdbx_description
1 polymer ?
#
loop_
_entity_poly.entity_id
_entity_poly.type
_entity_poly.pdbx_seq_one_letter_code
_entity_poly.pdbx_strand_id
1 'polypeptide(L)'
;MSVDQPSSSTSISAAELETCIKVLSKFESNDGYPSIKSKEFDQIRPIIQNLFHIGKRSSRKANKVQRREKRVIDRKAKNQCLLRSSRAKNLQQLQLEHILVPDGVALIEHNKTHTPQRLTQPINCYICKLKYRTLHFFYDRLCPSCATFNYDKRLQTTDLTNKIALVTGGRVKIGYRIVLKLLRTNCFVITTSRFPMDFLNRLNKEQDFEQWKDHIHIYGVDFRYSKLVEFFTQMLINKYDRLDFIINNACQTIQRTNEYYQHLFT
;
A
#
# COMPACT_ATOMS: atom_id res chain seq x y z
N MET A 1 8.30 -39.47 -47.29
CA MET A 1 9.50 -38.73 -46.90
C MET A 1 9.60 -38.81 -45.39
N SER A 2 10.36 -39.78 -44.91
CA SER A 2 10.67 -40.08 -43.52
C SER A 2 11.68 -39.04 -43.00
N VAL A 3 11.36 -38.37 -41.91
CA VAL A 3 12.30 -37.47 -41.22
C VAL A 3 12.97 -38.27 -40.16
N ASP A 4 14.28 -38.50 -40.35
CA ASP A 4 15.20 -39.14 -39.40
C ASP A 4 15.25 -38.36 -38.08
N GLN A 5 14.98 -39.06 -37.00
CA GLN A 5 15.33 -38.59 -35.63
C GLN A 5 16.81 -38.93 -35.37
N PRO A 6 17.59 -38.01 -34.81
CA PRO A 6 18.91 -38.37 -34.30
C PRO A 6 18.79 -38.97 -32.90
N SER A 7 18.75 -40.29 -32.84
CA SER A 7 18.95 -41.06 -31.61
C SER A 7 20.47 -41.27 -31.42
N SER A 8 21.09 -40.53 -30.50
CA SER A 8 22.30 -40.99 -29.82
C SER A 8 22.32 -40.38 -28.41
N SER A 9 21.65 -41.08 -27.46
CA SER A 9 21.99 -40.96 -26.06
C SER A 9 23.39 -41.58 -25.88
N THR A 10 24.43 -40.78 -25.94
CA THR A 10 25.75 -41.17 -25.47
C THR A 10 25.71 -41.34 -23.96
N SER A 11 25.43 -42.56 -23.53
CA SER A 11 25.55 -42.94 -22.13
C SER A 11 27.04 -42.97 -21.77
N ILE A 12 27.46 -42.11 -20.86
CA ILE A 12 28.83 -42.08 -20.31
C ILE A 12 29.04 -43.39 -19.54
N SER A 13 30.07 -44.13 -19.90
CA SER A 13 30.42 -45.39 -19.21
C SER A 13 30.96 -45.09 -17.81
N ALA A 14 30.81 -46.04 -16.88
CA ALA A 14 31.32 -45.92 -15.52
C ALA A 14 32.85 -45.67 -15.49
N ALA A 15 33.60 -46.29 -16.42
CA ALA A 15 35.02 -46.08 -16.53
C ALA A 15 35.41 -44.65 -16.98
N GLU A 16 34.64 -44.06 -17.90
CA GLU A 16 34.84 -42.67 -18.32
C GLU A 16 34.52 -41.70 -17.17
N LEU A 17 33.47 -41.97 -16.40
CA LEU A 17 33.12 -41.18 -15.23
C LEU A 17 34.21 -41.23 -14.16
N GLU A 18 34.74 -42.42 -13.87
CA GLU A 18 35.83 -42.61 -12.92
C GLU A 18 37.11 -41.91 -13.33
N THR A 19 37.42 -41.93 -14.62
CA THR A 19 38.55 -41.19 -15.21
C THR A 19 38.39 -39.69 -15.07
N CYS A 20 37.17 -39.16 -15.36
CA CYS A 20 36.85 -37.77 -15.13
C CYS A 20 36.98 -37.34 -13.68
N ILE A 21 36.49 -38.16 -12.75
CA ILE A 21 36.59 -37.90 -11.29
C ILE A 21 38.07 -37.89 -10.86
N LYS A 22 38.89 -38.85 -11.31
CA LYS A 22 40.35 -38.87 -11.05
C LYS A 22 41.06 -37.66 -11.56
N VAL A 23 40.70 -37.16 -12.73
CA VAL A 23 41.29 -35.96 -13.30
C VAL A 23 40.82 -34.68 -12.54
N LEU A 24 39.56 -34.59 -12.23
CA LEU A 24 38.99 -33.43 -11.51
C LEU A 24 39.47 -33.39 -10.04
N SER A 25 39.63 -34.53 -9.34
CA SER A 25 40.10 -34.58 -7.95
C SER A 25 41.58 -34.12 -7.81
N LYS A 26 42.38 -34.21 -8.87
CA LYS A 26 43.73 -33.62 -8.89
C LYS A 26 43.71 -32.09 -8.79
N PHE A 27 42.60 -31.45 -9.11
CA PHE A 27 42.42 -30.01 -8.98
C PHE A 27 41.95 -29.57 -7.59
N GLU A 28 41.44 -30.50 -6.76
CA GLU A 28 41.00 -30.18 -5.38
C GLU A 28 42.10 -30.31 -4.32
N SER A 29 43.22 -30.98 -4.64
CA SER A 29 44.18 -31.48 -3.65
C SER A 29 45.39 -30.58 -3.36
N ASN A 30 45.45 -29.36 -3.84
CA ASN A 30 46.58 -28.46 -3.55
C ASN A 30 46.11 -27.09 -3.07
N ASP A 31 46.78 -26.55 -2.07
CA ASP A 31 46.61 -25.18 -1.50
C ASP A 31 46.89 -24.01 -2.48
N GLY A 32 46.84 -24.26 -3.69
CA GLY A 32 46.83 -23.28 -4.80
C GLY A 32 46.28 -23.98 -6.02
N TYR A 33 45.22 -23.44 -6.55
CA TYR A 33 44.71 -23.83 -7.87
C TYR A 33 45.88 -24.12 -8.83
N PRO A 34 46.07 -25.37 -9.33
CA PRO A 34 47.04 -25.58 -10.38
C PRO A 34 46.68 -24.61 -11.49
N SER A 35 47.63 -23.85 -11.93
CA SER A 35 47.38 -22.79 -12.89
C SER A 35 46.73 -23.40 -14.13
N ILE A 36 45.40 -23.26 -14.24
CA ILE A 36 44.65 -23.62 -15.46
C ILE A 36 45.27 -22.98 -16.70
N LYS A 37 46.28 -22.15 -16.52
CA LYS A 37 47.06 -21.48 -17.54
C LYS A 37 48.23 -22.31 -18.10
N SER A 38 48.52 -23.50 -17.53
CA SER A 38 49.58 -24.38 -18.12
C SER A 38 49.11 -24.93 -19.45
N LYS A 39 50.06 -25.08 -20.39
CA LYS A 39 49.79 -25.56 -21.75
C LYS A 39 49.12 -26.93 -21.82
N GLU A 40 49.30 -27.76 -20.80
CA GLU A 40 48.72 -29.10 -20.69
C GLU A 40 47.17 -29.08 -20.61
N PHE A 41 46.59 -27.95 -20.21
CA PHE A 41 45.14 -27.81 -20.06
C PHE A 41 44.44 -27.00 -21.16
N ASP A 42 45.16 -26.61 -22.19
CA ASP A 42 44.63 -25.74 -23.27
C ASP A 42 43.41 -26.35 -23.97
N GLN A 43 43.37 -27.66 -24.13
CA GLN A 43 42.25 -28.36 -24.76
C GLN A 43 41.03 -28.52 -23.82
N ILE A 44 41.23 -28.65 -22.52
CA ILE A 44 40.18 -28.90 -21.53
C ILE A 44 39.63 -27.59 -20.99
N ARG A 45 40.40 -26.51 -20.96
CA ARG A 45 40.03 -25.20 -20.41
C ARG A 45 38.72 -24.66 -20.96
N PRO A 46 38.43 -24.63 -22.26
CA PRO A 46 37.17 -24.11 -22.77
C PRO A 46 35.98 -24.98 -22.37
N ILE A 47 36.16 -26.28 -22.20
CA ILE A 47 35.13 -27.22 -21.78
C ILE A 47 34.76 -26.96 -20.30
N ILE A 48 35.75 -26.83 -19.41
CA ILE A 48 35.56 -26.51 -17.99
C ILE A 48 34.90 -25.15 -17.84
N GLN A 49 35.34 -24.15 -18.57
CA GLN A 49 34.72 -22.81 -18.56
C GLN A 49 33.26 -22.85 -19.01
N ASN A 50 32.93 -23.60 -20.04
CA ASN A 50 31.56 -23.76 -20.51
C ASN A 50 30.68 -24.45 -19.51
N LEU A 51 31.15 -25.55 -18.91
CA LEU A 51 30.42 -26.26 -17.84
C LEU A 51 30.15 -25.35 -16.63
N PHE A 52 31.16 -24.58 -16.22
CA PHE A 52 31.01 -23.61 -15.13
C PHE A 52 29.97 -22.50 -15.45
N HIS A 53 29.98 -22.00 -16.69
CA HIS A 53 29.00 -21.02 -17.13
C HIS A 53 27.58 -21.59 -17.23
N ILE A 54 27.44 -22.83 -17.67
CA ILE A 54 26.16 -23.54 -17.73
C ILE A 54 25.63 -23.73 -16.30
N GLY A 55 26.44 -24.20 -15.35
CA GLY A 55 26.10 -24.35 -13.96
C GLY A 55 25.68 -23.02 -13.31
N LYS A 56 26.43 -21.94 -13.55
CA LYS A 56 26.07 -20.60 -13.06
C LYS A 56 24.74 -20.08 -13.65
N ARG A 57 24.50 -20.31 -14.95
CA ARG A 57 23.24 -19.91 -15.60
C ARG A 57 22.05 -20.66 -15.03
N SER A 58 22.18 -21.97 -14.81
CA SER A 58 21.14 -22.81 -14.19
C SER A 58 20.82 -22.35 -12.78
N SER A 59 21.83 -22.18 -11.90
CA SER A 59 21.66 -21.66 -10.55
C SER A 59 21.01 -20.27 -10.52
N ARG A 60 21.39 -19.37 -11.44
CA ARG A 60 20.78 -18.04 -11.53
C ARG A 60 19.30 -18.12 -11.92
N LYS A 61 18.93 -19.01 -12.86
CA LYS A 61 17.52 -19.22 -13.24
C LYS A 61 16.73 -19.79 -12.07
N ALA A 62 17.20 -20.83 -11.40
CA ALA A 62 16.56 -21.43 -10.22
C ALA A 62 16.36 -20.41 -9.09
N ASN A 63 17.40 -19.63 -8.76
CA ASN A 63 17.31 -18.56 -7.77
C ASN A 63 16.31 -17.46 -8.16
N LYS A 64 16.19 -17.13 -9.45
CA LYS A 64 15.21 -16.16 -9.95
C LYS A 64 13.78 -16.68 -9.78
N VAL A 65 13.52 -17.94 -10.09
CA VAL A 65 12.21 -18.60 -9.92
C VAL A 65 11.84 -18.60 -8.43
N GLN A 66 12.73 -19.10 -7.56
CA GLN A 66 12.49 -19.14 -6.13
C GLN A 66 12.22 -17.75 -5.51
N ARG A 67 12.96 -16.72 -5.94
CA ARG A 67 12.69 -15.33 -5.52
C ARG A 67 11.33 -14.84 -5.98
N ARG A 68 10.89 -15.24 -7.18
CA ARG A 68 9.57 -14.88 -7.71
C ARG A 68 8.46 -15.54 -6.91
N GLU A 69 8.58 -16.81 -6.60
CA GLU A 69 7.63 -17.56 -5.76
C GLU A 69 7.50 -16.94 -4.36
N LYS A 70 8.62 -16.67 -3.69
CA LYS A 70 8.63 -15.98 -2.39
C LYS A 70 7.91 -14.63 -2.44
N ARG A 71 8.13 -13.84 -3.50
CA ARG A 71 7.43 -12.57 -3.69
C ARG A 71 5.91 -12.73 -3.87
N VAL A 72 5.48 -13.79 -4.56
CA VAL A 72 4.04 -14.08 -4.75
C VAL A 72 3.39 -14.44 -3.42
N ILE A 73 4.03 -15.31 -2.61
CA ILE A 73 3.57 -15.67 -1.27
C ILE A 73 3.46 -14.44 -0.37
N ASP A 74 4.52 -13.63 -0.30
CA ASP A 74 4.54 -12.42 0.52
C ASP A 74 3.50 -11.38 0.06
N ARG A 75 3.24 -11.29 -1.26
CA ARG A 75 2.19 -10.42 -1.81
C ARG A 75 0.80 -10.88 -1.39
N LYS A 76 0.53 -12.19 -1.42
CA LYS A 76 -0.73 -12.77 -0.94
C LYS A 76 -0.94 -12.46 0.54
N ALA A 77 0.07 -12.70 1.38
CA ALA A 77 0.01 -12.40 2.81
C ALA A 77 -0.29 -10.90 3.09
N LYS A 78 0.40 -9.99 2.40
CA LYS A 78 0.16 -8.55 2.52
C LYS A 78 -1.25 -8.14 2.08
N ASN A 79 -1.79 -8.77 1.03
CA ASN A 79 -3.12 -8.46 0.52
C ASN A 79 -4.24 -8.85 1.50
N GLN A 80 -3.97 -9.70 2.47
CA GLN A 80 -4.91 -10.07 3.53
C GLN A 80 -5.01 -9.02 4.65
N CYS A 81 -4.04 -8.11 4.76
CA CYS A 81 -4.14 -7.01 5.73
C CYS A 81 -5.33 -6.10 5.41
N LEU A 82 -6.15 -5.77 6.42
CA LEU A 82 -7.45 -5.09 6.23
C LEU A 82 -7.35 -3.75 5.50
N LEU A 83 -6.36 -2.92 5.84
CA LEU A 83 -6.17 -1.64 5.17
C LEU A 83 -5.93 -1.81 3.66
N ARG A 84 -5.17 -2.84 3.27
CA ARG A 84 -4.84 -3.09 1.87
C ARG A 84 -6.00 -3.74 1.11
N SER A 85 -6.68 -4.71 1.73
CA SER A 85 -7.85 -5.35 1.14
C SER A 85 -9.01 -4.39 0.94
N SER A 86 -9.28 -3.49 1.90
CA SER A 86 -10.30 -2.45 1.78
C SER A 86 -9.99 -1.47 0.63
N ARG A 87 -8.73 -1.03 0.50
CA ARG A 87 -8.33 -0.18 -0.63
C ARG A 87 -8.52 -0.85 -1.98
N ALA A 88 -8.21 -2.14 -2.09
CA ALA A 88 -8.41 -2.89 -3.32
C ALA A 88 -9.89 -3.03 -3.69
N LYS A 89 -10.76 -3.30 -2.71
CA LYS A 89 -12.21 -3.37 -2.90
C LYS A 89 -12.79 -2.02 -3.35
N ASN A 90 -12.39 -0.94 -2.69
CA ASN A 90 -12.84 0.40 -3.08
C ASN A 90 -12.41 0.79 -4.50
N LEU A 91 -11.19 0.41 -4.92
CA LEU A 91 -10.74 0.64 -6.30
C LEU A 91 -11.54 -0.17 -7.32
N GLN A 92 -11.86 -1.44 -7.04
CA GLN A 92 -12.72 -2.25 -7.89
C GLN A 92 -14.13 -1.65 -8.02
N GLN A 93 -14.70 -1.20 -6.92
CA GLN A 93 -16.02 -0.59 -6.89
C GLN A 93 -16.06 0.72 -7.68
N LEU A 94 -15.02 1.58 -7.56
CA LEU A 94 -14.86 2.79 -8.35
C LEU A 94 -14.75 2.51 -9.86
N GLN A 95 -14.10 1.41 -10.24
CA GLN A 95 -13.99 1.00 -11.65
C GLN A 95 -15.31 0.49 -12.24
N LEU A 96 -16.14 -0.15 -11.42
CA LEU A 96 -17.44 -0.70 -11.84
C LEU A 96 -18.53 0.36 -11.97
N GLU A 97 -18.52 1.37 -11.09
CA GLU A 97 -19.64 2.30 -10.94
C GLU A 97 -19.42 3.67 -11.62
N HIS A 98 -18.21 4.00 -12.07
CA HIS A 98 -17.81 5.36 -12.49
C HIS A 98 -18.21 6.47 -11.48
N ILE A 99 -18.61 6.07 -10.27
CA ILE A 99 -19.13 6.92 -9.22
C ILE A 99 -18.07 7.00 -8.11
N LEU A 100 -17.85 8.22 -7.59
CA LEU A 100 -17.03 8.42 -6.40
C LEU A 100 -17.67 7.72 -5.20
N VAL A 101 -17.19 6.52 -4.89
CA VAL A 101 -17.64 5.79 -3.70
C VAL A 101 -17.24 6.58 -2.46
N PRO A 102 -18.16 6.76 -1.49
CA PRO A 102 -17.80 7.33 -0.20
C PRO A 102 -16.63 6.55 0.40
N ASP A 103 -15.61 7.24 0.88
CA ASP A 103 -14.41 6.64 1.49
C ASP A 103 -14.72 5.93 2.84
N GLY A 104 -15.77 5.13 2.87
CA GLY A 104 -16.19 4.30 3.99
C GLY A 104 -15.22 3.14 4.21
N VAL A 105 -14.07 3.40 4.83
CA VAL A 105 -13.45 2.35 5.63
C VAL A 105 -14.28 2.26 6.90
N ALA A 106 -15.36 1.47 6.86
CA ALA A 106 -16.08 1.09 8.06
C ALA A 106 -15.06 0.65 9.11
N LEU A 107 -15.22 1.11 10.33
CA LEU A 107 -14.51 0.56 11.48
C LEU A 107 -14.92 -0.91 11.54
N ILE A 108 -14.08 -1.78 10.97
CA ILE A 108 -14.37 -3.22 10.93
C ILE A 108 -14.22 -3.70 12.36
N GLU A 109 -15.36 -4.10 12.92
CA GLU A 109 -15.45 -4.66 14.26
C GLU A 109 -14.46 -5.81 14.46
N HIS A 110 -13.87 -5.84 15.64
CA HIS A 110 -12.74 -6.67 16.07
C HIS A 110 -13.00 -8.19 16.15
N ASN A 111 -14.08 -8.74 15.59
CA ASN A 111 -14.55 -10.10 15.90
C ASN A 111 -14.02 -11.23 14.99
N LYS A 112 -12.90 -11.03 14.26
CA LYS A 112 -12.26 -12.16 13.56
C LYS A 112 -10.87 -12.38 14.14
N THR A 113 -10.65 -13.55 14.74
CA THR A 113 -9.34 -14.10 15.11
C THR A 113 -8.46 -14.17 13.86
N HIS A 114 -7.70 -13.11 13.60
CA HIS A 114 -6.76 -13.09 12.51
C HIS A 114 -5.48 -13.80 12.95
N THR A 115 -5.21 -14.97 12.38
CA THR A 115 -3.89 -15.59 12.52
C THR A 115 -2.82 -14.67 11.94
N PRO A 116 -1.77 -14.34 12.70
CA PRO A 116 -0.71 -13.46 12.23
C PRO A 116 -0.03 -14.04 10.99
N GLN A 117 -0.07 -13.34 9.88
CA GLN A 117 0.60 -13.75 8.65
C GLN A 117 2.11 -13.47 8.76
N ARG A 118 2.94 -14.42 8.32
CA ARG A 118 4.39 -14.28 8.34
C ARG A 118 4.97 -14.20 6.94
N LEU A 119 5.81 -13.21 6.70
CA LEU A 119 6.52 -13.04 5.43
C LEU A 119 7.66 -14.05 5.30
N THR A 120 7.93 -14.51 4.09
CA THR A 120 9.08 -15.38 3.77
C THR A 120 10.40 -14.60 3.86
N GLN A 121 10.37 -13.30 3.53
CA GLN A 121 11.53 -12.41 3.64
C GLN A 121 11.23 -11.25 4.59
N PRO A 122 12.21 -10.84 5.44
CA PRO A 122 12.03 -9.69 6.31
C PRO A 122 11.93 -8.40 5.47
N ILE A 123 11.08 -7.48 5.91
CA ILE A 123 10.96 -6.12 5.34
C ILE A 123 11.22 -5.08 6.41
N ASN A 124 11.59 -3.88 6.01
CA ASN A 124 11.79 -2.77 6.93
C ASN A 124 10.46 -2.10 7.30
N CYS A 125 10.27 -1.82 8.58
CA CYS A 125 9.15 -1.03 9.07
C CYS A 125 9.19 0.38 8.47
N TYR A 126 8.05 0.90 8.04
CA TYR A 126 7.98 2.25 7.47
C TYR A 126 8.34 3.34 8.50
N ILE A 127 8.03 3.13 9.79
CA ILE A 127 8.28 4.09 10.86
C ILE A 127 9.68 3.90 11.47
N CYS A 128 9.93 2.79 12.18
CA CYS A 128 11.18 2.58 12.95
C CYS A 128 12.32 1.97 12.13
N LYS A 129 12.11 1.61 10.88
CA LYS A 129 13.08 0.99 9.97
C LYS A 129 13.60 -0.40 10.38
N LEU A 130 13.23 -0.93 11.54
CA LEU A 130 13.60 -2.28 11.98
C LEU A 130 13.02 -3.34 11.03
N LYS A 131 13.79 -4.41 10.83
CA LYS A 131 13.36 -5.55 10.01
C LYS A 131 12.35 -6.39 10.78
N TYR A 132 11.27 -6.78 10.12
CA TYR A 132 10.24 -7.66 10.68
C TYR A 132 9.70 -8.64 9.63
N ARG A 133 9.05 -9.71 10.09
CA ARG A 133 8.40 -10.72 9.25
C ARG A 133 6.91 -10.88 9.57
N THR A 134 6.51 -10.69 10.83
CA THR A 134 5.13 -10.85 11.27
C THR A 134 4.31 -9.65 10.87
N LEU A 135 3.23 -9.85 10.12
CA LEU A 135 2.32 -8.81 9.69
C LEU A 135 1.27 -8.53 10.77
N HIS A 136 0.93 -7.27 10.93
CA HIS A 136 -0.24 -6.86 11.70
C HIS A 136 -1.50 -7.07 10.86
N PHE A 137 -2.62 -7.45 11.48
CA PHE A 137 -3.88 -7.73 10.78
C PHE A 137 -4.37 -6.54 9.93
N PHE A 138 -4.10 -5.31 10.38
CA PHE A 138 -4.53 -4.10 9.70
C PHE A 138 -3.45 -3.50 8.79
N TYR A 139 -2.20 -3.39 9.26
CA TYR A 139 -1.11 -2.74 8.54
C TYR A 139 -0.14 -3.74 7.91
N ASP A 140 0.14 -3.58 6.63
CA ASP A 140 1.08 -4.42 5.87
C ASP A 140 2.52 -3.88 5.82
N ARG A 141 2.75 -2.64 6.29
CA ARG A 141 4.05 -1.94 6.18
C ARG A 141 4.65 -1.50 7.52
N LEU A 142 4.06 -1.88 8.62
CA LEU A 142 4.52 -1.57 9.97
C LEU A 142 4.89 -2.85 10.70
N CYS A 143 5.97 -2.79 11.52
CA CYS A 143 6.26 -3.87 12.46
C CYS A 143 5.14 -3.98 13.52
N PRO A 144 4.98 -5.11 14.22
CA PRO A 144 3.88 -5.30 15.17
C PRO A 144 3.74 -4.16 16.20
N SER A 145 4.83 -3.73 16.82
CA SER A 145 4.78 -2.66 17.84
C SER A 145 4.33 -1.31 17.27
N CYS A 146 4.94 -0.88 16.14
CA CYS A 146 4.51 0.36 15.49
C CYS A 146 3.08 0.26 14.96
N ALA A 147 2.66 -0.91 14.50
CA ALA A 147 1.31 -1.14 14.00
C ALA A 147 0.27 -1.06 15.11
N THR A 148 0.49 -1.73 16.24
CA THR A 148 -0.40 -1.68 17.42
C THR A 148 -0.52 -0.23 17.90
N PHE A 149 0.60 0.45 18.14
CA PHE A 149 0.57 1.85 18.55
C PHE A 149 -0.26 2.75 17.62
N ASN A 150 -0.06 2.62 16.29
CA ASN A 150 -0.82 3.43 15.32
C ASN A 150 -2.28 3.02 15.24
N TYR A 151 -2.58 1.74 15.47
CA TYR A 151 -3.95 1.24 15.48
C TYR A 151 -4.72 1.78 16.69
N ASP A 152 -4.12 1.76 17.87
CA ASP A 152 -4.70 2.33 19.10
C ASP A 152 -4.95 3.83 18.94
N LYS A 153 -4.00 4.57 18.37
CA LYS A 153 -4.20 5.99 18.04
C LYS A 153 -5.31 6.24 17.03
N ARG A 154 -5.55 5.31 16.11
CA ARG A 154 -6.66 5.39 15.16
C ARG A 154 -8.02 5.28 15.83
N LEU A 155 -8.09 4.43 16.84
CA LEU A 155 -9.33 4.19 17.62
C LEU A 155 -9.55 5.21 18.74
N GLN A 156 -8.52 5.96 19.09
CA GLN A 156 -8.59 6.95 20.15
C GLN A 156 -9.65 8.01 19.84
N THR A 157 -10.52 8.23 20.81
CA THR A 157 -11.60 9.22 20.78
C THR A 157 -11.60 10.02 22.06
N THR A 158 -12.28 11.15 22.07
CA THR A 158 -12.50 12.00 23.24
C THR A 158 -13.85 12.66 23.08
N ASP A 159 -14.45 13.12 24.16
CA ASP A 159 -15.68 13.92 24.10
C ASP A 159 -15.33 15.39 23.86
N LEU A 160 -15.92 15.96 22.81
CA LEU A 160 -15.78 17.36 22.42
C LEU A 160 -17.12 18.12 22.50
N THR A 161 -18.00 17.69 23.39
CA THR A 161 -19.26 18.39 23.66
C THR A 161 -18.98 19.87 23.99
N ASN A 162 -19.80 20.76 23.47
CA ASN A 162 -19.62 22.22 23.56
C ASN A 162 -18.33 22.79 22.90
N LYS A 163 -17.66 22.05 22.06
CA LYS A 163 -16.54 22.54 21.26
C LYS A 163 -16.99 22.83 19.83
N ILE A 164 -16.46 23.90 19.25
CA ILE A 164 -16.76 24.33 17.89
C ILE A 164 -15.51 24.24 17.02
N ALA A 165 -15.61 23.49 15.94
CA ALA A 165 -14.52 23.31 14.99
C ALA A 165 -14.86 23.89 13.61
N LEU A 166 -13.95 24.64 13.01
CA LEU A 166 -14.00 25.03 11.61
C LEU A 166 -13.09 24.12 10.78
N VAL A 167 -13.64 23.43 9.79
CA VAL A 167 -12.89 22.58 8.86
C VAL A 167 -13.08 23.08 7.43
N THR A 168 -12.03 23.59 6.81
CA THR A 168 -12.12 24.03 5.42
C THR A 168 -11.97 22.85 4.46
N GLY A 169 -12.84 22.75 3.43
CA GLY A 169 -12.79 21.69 2.43
C GLY A 169 -13.18 20.31 2.94
N GLY A 170 -14.30 20.22 3.68
CA GLY A 170 -14.78 19.01 4.34
C GLY A 170 -15.39 17.93 3.43
N ARG A 171 -15.65 18.22 2.14
CA ARG A 171 -16.47 17.35 1.27
C ARG A 171 -15.86 16.00 0.94
N VAL A 172 -14.55 15.89 0.77
CA VAL A 172 -13.88 14.67 0.27
C VAL A 172 -12.56 14.37 1.00
N LYS A 173 -12.12 13.13 0.89
CA LYS A 173 -10.79 12.65 1.34
C LYS A 173 -10.51 12.98 2.81
N ILE A 174 -9.38 13.65 3.08
CA ILE A 174 -8.90 13.95 4.44
C ILE A 174 -9.91 14.82 5.19
N GLY A 175 -10.39 15.92 4.56
CA GLY A 175 -11.36 16.83 5.17
C GLY A 175 -12.64 16.12 5.59
N TYR A 176 -13.18 15.24 4.75
CA TYR A 176 -14.38 14.46 5.06
C TYR A 176 -14.18 13.56 6.29
N ARG A 177 -13.04 12.90 6.39
CA ARG A 177 -12.73 12.06 7.56
C ARG A 177 -12.54 12.85 8.85
N ILE A 178 -11.95 14.04 8.75
CA ILE A 178 -11.80 14.94 9.89
C ILE A 178 -13.18 15.38 10.37
N VAL A 179 -14.06 15.82 9.46
CA VAL A 179 -15.43 16.22 9.79
C VAL A 179 -16.17 15.09 10.50
N LEU A 180 -16.20 13.88 9.93
CA LEU A 180 -16.85 12.73 10.58
C LEU A 180 -16.26 12.39 11.96
N LYS A 181 -14.94 12.46 12.09
CA LYS A 181 -14.29 12.16 13.37
C LYS A 181 -14.67 13.18 14.45
N LEU A 182 -14.79 14.45 14.10
CA LEU A 182 -15.21 15.51 15.01
C LEU A 182 -16.70 15.36 15.38
N LEU A 183 -17.57 15.12 14.41
CA LEU A 183 -19.02 14.92 14.66
C LEU A 183 -19.27 13.73 15.58
N ARG A 184 -18.56 12.61 15.37
CA ARG A 184 -18.64 11.41 16.22
C ARG A 184 -18.08 11.60 17.64
N THR A 185 -17.46 12.75 17.91
CA THR A 185 -16.99 13.16 19.25
C THR A 185 -17.85 14.27 19.86
N ASN A 186 -19.07 14.46 19.38
CA ASN A 186 -20.04 15.48 19.81
C ASN A 186 -19.58 16.94 19.57
N CYS A 187 -18.58 17.15 18.70
CA CYS A 187 -18.13 18.48 18.33
C CYS A 187 -19.13 19.14 17.37
N PHE A 188 -19.42 20.41 17.57
CA PHE A 188 -20.14 21.20 16.59
C PHE A 188 -19.18 21.57 15.45
N VAL A 189 -19.50 21.19 14.21
CA VAL A 189 -18.60 21.35 13.08
C VAL A 189 -19.14 22.36 12.06
N ILE A 190 -18.36 23.39 11.82
CA ILE A 190 -18.55 24.32 10.72
C ILE A 190 -17.63 23.88 9.61
N THR A 191 -18.17 23.68 8.41
CA THR A 191 -17.33 23.20 7.30
C THR A 191 -17.65 23.91 6.00
N THR A 192 -16.65 23.99 5.11
CA THR A 192 -16.81 24.66 3.82
C THR A 192 -16.60 23.69 2.67
N SER A 193 -17.32 23.95 1.58
CA SER A 193 -17.16 23.26 0.30
C SER A 193 -17.57 24.18 -0.83
N ARG A 194 -17.00 24.02 -2.03
CA ARG A 194 -17.54 24.63 -3.26
C ARG A 194 -18.86 23.99 -3.70
N PHE A 195 -19.13 22.77 -3.23
CA PHE A 195 -20.28 21.93 -3.60
C PHE A 195 -21.00 21.44 -2.34
N PRO A 196 -21.76 22.32 -1.66
CA PRO A 196 -22.39 22.00 -0.37
C PRO A 196 -23.46 20.91 -0.51
N MET A 197 -24.22 20.88 -1.60
CA MET A 197 -25.28 19.87 -1.81
C MET A 197 -24.71 18.47 -2.01
N ASP A 198 -23.67 18.30 -2.86
CA ASP A 198 -22.98 17.01 -2.99
C ASP A 198 -22.37 16.57 -1.63
N PHE A 199 -21.88 17.51 -0.84
CA PHE A 199 -21.37 17.21 0.48
C PHE A 199 -22.47 16.68 1.42
N LEU A 200 -23.60 17.36 1.49
CA LEU A 200 -24.76 16.91 2.28
C LEU A 200 -25.25 15.53 1.83
N ASN A 201 -25.35 15.31 0.51
CA ASN A 201 -25.74 14.01 -0.05
C ASN A 201 -24.77 12.87 0.33
N ARG A 202 -23.49 13.18 0.56
CA ARG A 202 -22.50 12.21 1.06
C ARG A 202 -22.67 11.91 2.52
N LEU A 203 -22.93 12.92 3.34
CA LEU A 203 -23.16 12.78 4.76
C LEU A 203 -24.43 11.98 5.05
N ASN A 204 -25.50 12.19 4.29
CA ASN A 204 -26.78 11.45 4.41
C ASN A 204 -26.62 9.94 4.17
N LYS A 205 -25.51 9.50 3.54
CA LYS A 205 -25.21 8.07 3.33
C LYS A 205 -24.49 7.42 4.50
N GLU A 206 -24.04 8.19 5.49
CA GLU A 206 -23.41 7.64 6.69
C GLU A 206 -24.50 7.03 7.61
N GLN A 207 -24.21 5.85 8.17
CA GLN A 207 -25.17 5.10 8.98
C GLN A 207 -25.57 5.82 10.26
N ASP A 208 -24.70 6.68 10.78
CA ASP A 208 -24.86 7.44 12.02
C ASP A 208 -25.26 8.90 11.78
N PHE A 209 -25.69 9.26 10.56
CA PHE A 209 -26.04 10.64 10.17
C PHE A 209 -27.08 11.26 11.12
N GLU A 210 -28.14 10.56 11.46
CA GLU A 210 -29.21 11.02 12.33
C GLU A 210 -28.73 11.42 13.72
N GLN A 211 -27.61 10.87 14.20
CA GLN A 211 -27.07 11.13 15.55
C GLN A 211 -26.40 12.51 15.66
N TRP A 212 -25.90 13.04 14.57
CA TRP A 212 -25.07 14.26 14.58
C TRP A 212 -25.46 15.28 13.51
N LYS A 213 -26.54 15.08 12.73
CA LYS A 213 -26.99 15.99 11.66
C LYS A 213 -27.20 17.44 12.12
N ASP A 214 -27.61 17.65 13.38
CA ASP A 214 -27.84 18.96 13.96
C ASP A 214 -26.55 19.62 14.47
N HIS A 215 -25.43 18.91 14.48
CA HIS A 215 -24.12 19.40 14.92
C HIS A 215 -23.22 19.84 13.74
N ILE A 216 -23.78 20.06 12.55
CA ILE A 216 -22.99 20.48 11.41
C ILE A 216 -23.63 21.64 10.65
N HIS A 217 -22.81 22.65 10.34
CA HIS A 217 -23.15 23.70 9.39
C HIS A 217 -22.23 23.64 8.16
N ILE A 218 -22.81 23.54 6.97
CA ILE A 218 -22.09 23.47 5.70
C ILE A 218 -22.27 24.77 4.95
N TYR A 219 -21.16 25.41 4.59
CA TYR A 219 -21.15 26.66 3.85
C TYR A 219 -20.53 26.49 2.46
N GLY A 220 -21.20 27.09 1.45
CA GLY A 220 -20.69 27.19 0.10
C GLY A 220 -19.64 28.29 -0.02
N VAL A 221 -18.34 27.94 0.02
CA VAL A 221 -17.26 28.94 -0.05
C VAL A 221 -16.21 28.47 -1.07
N ASP A 222 -15.90 29.35 -2.02
CA ASP A 222 -14.78 29.17 -2.93
C ASP A 222 -13.63 30.08 -2.53
N PHE A 223 -12.57 29.51 -1.99
CA PHE A 223 -11.38 30.23 -1.50
C PHE A 223 -10.56 30.92 -2.58
N ARG A 224 -10.92 30.79 -3.86
CA ARG A 224 -10.34 31.56 -4.96
C ARG A 224 -10.78 33.03 -4.96
N TYR A 225 -11.89 33.32 -4.30
CA TYR A 225 -12.47 34.67 -4.23
C TYR A 225 -12.26 35.28 -2.85
N SER A 226 -11.27 36.15 -2.70
CA SER A 226 -10.88 36.75 -1.41
C SER A 226 -12.04 37.48 -0.72
N LYS A 227 -12.86 38.22 -1.48
CA LYS A 227 -14.05 38.92 -0.95
C LYS A 227 -15.07 37.97 -0.34
N LEU A 228 -15.23 36.77 -0.91
CA LEU A 228 -16.13 35.74 -0.35
C LEU A 228 -15.57 35.18 0.96
N VAL A 229 -14.25 35.03 1.04
CA VAL A 229 -13.57 34.58 2.29
C VAL A 229 -13.73 35.62 3.39
N GLU A 230 -13.56 36.91 3.06
CA GLU A 230 -13.74 38.01 4.00
C GLU A 230 -15.19 38.06 4.51
N PHE A 231 -16.17 37.99 3.61
CA PHE A 231 -17.59 37.94 3.98
C PHE A 231 -17.90 36.74 4.86
N PHE A 232 -17.37 35.55 4.51
CA PHE A 232 -17.54 34.33 5.31
C PHE A 232 -16.94 34.47 6.71
N THR A 233 -15.74 35.03 6.84
CA THR A 233 -15.12 35.28 8.15
C THR A 233 -15.93 36.24 9.00
N GLN A 234 -16.41 37.33 8.43
CA GLN A 234 -17.27 38.30 9.13
C GLN A 234 -18.59 37.65 9.60
N MET A 235 -19.19 36.82 8.76
CA MET A 235 -20.38 36.05 9.11
C MET A 235 -20.11 35.08 10.28
N LEU A 236 -18.94 34.39 10.29
CA LEU A 236 -18.55 33.53 11.41
C LEU A 236 -18.42 34.31 12.72
N ILE A 237 -17.75 35.46 12.71
CA ILE A 237 -17.57 36.32 13.88
C ILE A 237 -18.94 36.77 14.44
N ASN A 238 -19.89 37.09 13.58
CA ASN A 238 -21.22 37.55 14.02
C ASN A 238 -22.13 36.42 14.50
N LYS A 239 -21.89 35.17 14.06
CA LYS A 239 -22.80 34.03 14.32
C LYS A 239 -22.33 33.12 15.45
N TYR A 240 -21.04 33.04 15.70
CA TYR A 240 -20.45 32.11 16.66
C TYR A 240 -19.59 32.86 17.67
N ASP A 241 -19.84 32.65 18.95
CA ASP A 241 -19.11 33.33 20.05
C ASP A 241 -17.64 32.93 20.11
N ARG A 242 -17.30 31.74 19.63
CA ARG A 242 -15.92 31.21 19.67
C ARG A 242 -15.69 30.14 18.60
N LEU A 243 -14.44 29.89 18.31
CA LEU A 243 -13.93 28.70 17.62
C LEU A 243 -12.86 28.05 18.47
N ASP A 244 -13.04 26.78 18.83
CA ASP A 244 -12.04 26.02 19.61
C ASP A 244 -10.96 25.41 18.69
N PHE A 245 -11.35 25.04 17.46
CA PHE A 245 -10.43 24.43 16.50
C PHE A 245 -10.60 25.05 15.11
N ILE A 246 -9.49 25.34 14.45
CA ILE A 246 -9.48 25.73 13.02
C ILE A 246 -8.57 24.76 12.26
N ILE A 247 -9.15 24.05 11.31
CA ILE A 247 -8.44 23.05 10.50
C ILE A 247 -8.43 23.51 9.02
N ASN A 248 -7.32 24.08 8.61
CA ASN A 248 -7.11 24.54 7.23
C ASN A 248 -6.73 23.35 6.35
N ASN A 249 -7.73 22.70 5.75
CA ASN A 249 -7.54 21.53 4.89
C ASN A 249 -7.86 21.81 3.42
N ALA A 250 -8.61 22.88 3.09
CA ALA A 250 -8.93 23.22 1.71
C ALA A 250 -7.65 23.45 0.90
N CYS A 251 -7.29 22.50 0.05
CA CYS A 251 -6.14 22.56 -0.84
C CYS A 251 -6.45 21.86 -2.16
N GLN A 252 -6.11 22.49 -3.27
CA GLN A 252 -6.25 21.91 -4.60
C GLN A 252 -4.90 21.96 -5.31
N THR A 253 -4.28 20.80 -5.48
CA THR A 253 -2.97 20.66 -6.15
C THR A 253 -3.08 20.64 -7.68
N ILE A 254 -4.25 20.25 -8.22
CA ILE A 254 -4.50 20.16 -9.66
C ILE A 254 -5.75 20.97 -9.98
N GLN A 255 -5.60 22.03 -10.77
CA GLN A 255 -6.74 22.78 -11.29
C GLN A 255 -7.42 21.96 -12.38
N ARG A 256 -8.74 21.77 -12.26
CA ARG A 256 -9.59 21.14 -13.26
C ARG A 256 -10.44 22.20 -13.97
N THR A 257 -10.86 21.90 -15.21
CA THR A 257 -11.76 22.77 -15.97
C THR A 257 -13.17 22.80 -15.36
N ASN A 258 -13.98 23.78 -15.74
CA ASN A 258 -15.35 23.91 -15.21
C ASN A 258 -16.21 22.71 -15.60
N GLU A 259 -16.02 22.14 -16.79
CA GLU A 259 -16.76 20.98 -17.30
C GLU A 259 -16.55 19.75 -16.41
N TYR A 260 -15.35 19.60 -15.82
CA TYR A 260 -15.07 18.53 -14.87
C TYR A 260 -15.98 18.56 -13.63
N TYR A 261 -16.49 19.71 -13.25
CA TYR A 261 -17.30 19.89 -12.05
C TYR A 261 -18.80 19.97 -12.32
N GLN A 262 -19.26 19.97 -13.59
CA GLN A 262 -20.68 20.13 -13.95
C GLN A 262 -21.60 19.17 -13.20
N HIS A 263 -21.20 17.90 -13.08
CA HIS A 263 -21.95 16.86 -12.37
C HIS A 263 -22.12 17.08 -10.84
N LEU A 264 -21.47 18.11 -10.27
CA LEU A 264 -21.58 18.47 -8.85
C LEU A 264 -22.50 19.64 -8.58
N PHE A 265 -23.07 20.25 -9.64
CA PHE A 265 -24.00 21.36 -9.54
C PHE A 265 -25.46 20.90 -9.69
N THR A 266 -25.68 19.66 -10.10
CA THR A 266 -26.98 18.99 -10.16
C THR A 266 -27.26 18.25 -8.87
#